data_ca3102c22affb9dd7d89af47adc6bb9b
#
_entry.id   ca3102c22affb9dd7d89af47adc6bb9b
#
_cell.length_a   1.000
_cell.length_b   1.000
_cell.length_c   1.000
_cell.angle_alpha   90.00
_cell.angle_beta   90.00
_cell.angle_gamma   90.00
#
_symmetry.space_group_name_H-M   'P 1'
#
loop_
_entity.id
_entity.type
_entity.pdbx_description
1 polymer ?
#
loop_
_entity_poly.entity_id
_entity_poly.type
_entity_poly.pdbx_seq_one_letter_code
_entity_poly.pdbx_strand_id
1 'polypeptide(L)'
;MSSKENITKTNSAIFSTKDAVIMGILNLTDDSFFDGGKYSNKEEIIARCKAMLDEGATIIDIGAQSSRPGATQISSKEELKKLIPIIKLLKNNFPNILISVDTFWSNTAKECALVGTDVINDISAGEMDKEMFPIIAELNIPYIMMHMKGNPQNMQNHPEYNNIVDEVSTYFSNKIEELNILGFNKIIIDPGFGFGKTLEHNYQILNNLDAFKYLKCPILTGTSRKSMIYKLLDTTADNALNGTTITNTMALLNGANILRVHDVKQAIDCIKITTFAKNNC
;
A
#
# COMPACT_ATOMS: atom_id res chain seq x y z
N MET A 1 0.42 -3.25 25.48
CA MET A 1 -0.92 -3.24 24.82
C MET A 1 -1.17 -4.62 24.24
N SER A 2 -2.37 -5.17 24.39
CA SER A 2 -2.66 -6.49 23.86
C SER A 2 -2.86 -6.44 22.35
N SER A 3 -2.63 -7.57 21.65
CA SER A 3 -2.88 -7.68 20.19
C SER A 3 -4.31 -7.26 19.79
N LYS A 4 -5.30 -7.48 20.67
CA LYS A 4 -6.69 -7.08 20.45
C LYS A 4 -6.89 -5.57 20.44
N GLU A 5 -6.17 -4.79 21.25
CA GLU A 5 -6.26 -3.32 21.28
C GLU A 5 -5.68 -2.69 20.00
N ASN A 6 -4.60 -3.27 19.46
CA ASN A 6 -4.01 -2.80 18.19
C ASN A 6 -4.95 -3.09 17.01
N ILE A 7 -5.53 -4.28 16.92
CA ILE A 7 -6.49 -4.63 15.87
C ILE A 7 -7.70 -3.67 15.89
N THR A 8 -8.19 -3.32 17.07
CA THR A 8 -9.31 -2.37 17.21
C THR A 8 -8.93 -0.97 16.72
N LYS A 9 -7.72 -0.49 17.06
CA LYS A 9 -7.21 0.80 16.57
C LYS A 9 -7.02 0.82 15.05
N THR A 10 -6.44 -0.24 14.48
CA THR A 10 -6.23 -0.36 13.03
C THR A 10 -7.57 -0.38 12.29
N ASN A 11 -8.53 -1.16 12.75
CA ASN A 11 -9.87 -1.19 12.16
C ASN A 11 -10.55 0.18 12.23
N SER A 12 -10.49 0.86 13.38
CA SER A 12 -11.03 2.21 13.54
C SER A 12 -10.35 3.22 12.61
N ALA A 13 -9.03 3.18 12.49
CA ALA A 13 -8.28 4.09 11.65
C ALA A 13 -8.54 3.90 10.15
N ILE A 14 -8.85 2.69 9.70
CA ILE A 14 -8.97 2.36 8.28
C ILE A 14 -10.44 2.27 7.83
N PHE A 15 -11.29 1.63 8.63
CA PHE A 15 -12.66 1.29 8.22
C PHE A 15 -13.74 2.21 8.81
N SER A 16 -13.42 3.01 9.82
CA SER A 16 -14.41 3.84 10.55
C SER A 16 -14.20 5.34 10.40
N THR A 17 -13.08 5.79 9.83
CA THR A 17 -12.84 7.22 9.62
C THR A 17 -13.60 7.75 8.40
N LYS A 18 -14.17 8.95 8.53
CA LYS A 18 -14.77 9.68 7.40
C LYS A 18 -13.71 10.31 6.51
N ASP A 19 -12.53 10.59 7.07
CA ASP A 19 -11.42 11.22 6.37
C ASP A 19 -10.44 10.17 5.83
N ALA A 20 -9.81 10.49 4.72
CA ALA A 20 -8.76 9.65 4.17
C ALA A 20 -7.53 9.62 5.10
N VAL A 21 -6.75 8.54 5.06
CA VAL A 21 -5.53 8.36 5.86
C VAL A 21 -4.29 8.25 4.97
N ILE A 22 -3.14 8.54 5.56
CA ILE A 22 -1.85 8.44 4.86
C ILE A 22 -1.11 7.18 5.29
N MET A 23 -0.66 6.42 4.30
CA MET A 23 0.28 5.32 4.41
C MET A 23 1.65 5.78 3.87
N GLY A 24 2.61 6.01 4.76
CA GLY A 24 3.97 6.43 4.40
C GLY A 24 4.84 5.24 4.00
N ILE A 25 5.57 5.36 2.89
CA ILE A 25 6.41 4.30 2.32
C ILE A 25 7.78 4.29 2.99
N LEU A 26 8.19 3.12 3.52
CA LEU A 26 9.51 2.85 4.08
C LEU A 26 10.13 1.63 3.40
N ASN A 27 10.86 1.83 2.30
CA ASN A 27 11.52 0.75 1.58
C ASN A 27 12.85 0.37 2.24
N LEU A 28 13.06 -0.94 2.47
CA LEU A 28 14.28 -1.54 3.03
C LEU A 28 15.10 -2.23 1.93
N THR A 29 15.26 -1.60 0.76
CA THR A 29 16.05 -2.14 -0.35
C THR A 29 17.55 -1.90 -0.13
N ASP A 30 18.40 -2.75 -0.73
CA ASP A 30 19.85 -2.73 -0.53
C ASP A 30 20.49 -1.40 -0.94
N ASP A 31 19.90 -0.70 -1.92
CA ASP A 31 20.34 0.65 -2.36
C ASP A 31 19.98 1.76 -1.36
N SER A 32 19.09 1.48 -0.41
CA SER A 32 18.53 2.51 0.47
C SER A 32 19.06 2.43 1.90
N PHE A 33 19.22 1.21 2.48
CA PHE A 33 19.46 1.07 3.93
C PHE A 33 20.24 -0.19 4.35
N PHE A 34 20.64 -1.09 3.45
CA PHE A 34 21.22 -2.39 3.82
C PHE A 34 22.65 -2.57 3.31
N ASP A 35 23.61 -1.87 3.92
CA ASP A 35 25.03 -2.21 3.80
C ASP A 35 25.56 -2.67 5.16
N GLY A 36 25.62 -4.00 5.34
CA GLY A 36 26.51 -4.68 6.28
C GLY A 36 26.43 -4.35 7.77
N GLY A 37 25.24 -4.09 8.34
CA GLY A 37 25.07 -4.16 9.80
C GLY A 37 25.57 -2.97 10.61
N LYS A 38 25.74 -1.79 10.06
CA LYS A 38 26.18 -0.58 10.78
C LYS A 38 25.00 0.08 11.54
N TYR A 39 25.28 0.64 12.70
CA TYR A 39 24.34 1.34 13.57
C TYR A 39 23.64 2.55 12.90
N SER A 40 24.31 3.20 11.94
CA SER A 40 23.80 4.33 11.16
C SER A 40 22.47 4.03 10.47
N ASN A 41 22.29 2.84 9.93
CA ASN A 41 21.06 2.47 9.20
C ASN A 41 19.82 2.36 10.09
N LYS A 42 19.95 1.97 11.36
CA LYS A 42 18.82 1.90 12.30
C LYS A 42 18.36 3.27 12.75
N GLU A 43 19.29 4.18 13.00
CA GLU A 43 19.00 5.57 13.38
C GLU A 43 18.32 6.32 12.25
N GLU A 44 18.75 6.11 11.01
CA GLU A 44 18.11 6.69 9.81
C GLU A 44 16.69 6.16 9.60
N ILE A 45 16.46 4.87 9.80
CA ILE A 45 15.11 4.25 9.73
C ILE A 45 14.20 4.85 10.80
N ILE A 46 14.68 4.97 12.05
CA ILE A 46 13.92 5.59 13.15
C ILE A 46 13.63 7.05 12.83
N ALA A 47 14.62 7.82 12.38
CA ALA A 47 14.47 9.23 12.03
C ALA A 47 13.46 9.42 10.88
N ARG A 48 13.55 8.61 9.81
CA ARG A 48 12.62 8.65 8.69
C ARG A 48 11.20 8.28 9.12
N CYS A 49 11.04 7.22 9.92
CA CYS A 49 9.75 6.82 10.45
C CYS A 49 9.15 7.93 11.33
N LYS A 50 9.96 8.51 12.24
CA LYS A 50 9.54 9.62 13.09
C LYS A 50 9.08 10.82 12.26
N ALA A 51 9.84 11.22 11.25
CA ALA A 51 9.47 12.33 10.37
C ALA A 51 8.11 12.08 9.69
N MET A 52 7.87 10.90 9.14
CA MET A 52 6.57 10.56 8.54
C MET A 52 5.42 10.60 9.55
N LEU A 53 5.64 10.14 10.79
CA LEU A 53 4.62 10.20 11.85
C LEU A 53 4.35 11.65 12.28
N ASP A 54 5.39 12.46 12.45
CA ASP A 54 5.27 13.87 12.80
C ASP A 54 4.56 14.67 11.69
N GLU A 55 4.74 14.28 10.43
CA GLU A 55 4.04 14.83 9.26
C GLU A 55 2.58 14.39 9.14
N GLY A 56 2.15 13.38 9.90
CA GLY A 56 0.76 12.91 9.98
C GLY A 56 0.48 11.56 9.30
N ALA A 57 1.49 10.73 9.01
CA ALA A 57 1.24 9.37 8.54
C ALA A 57 0.50 8.56 9.62
N THR A 58 -0.55 7.86 9.20
CA THR A 58 -1.32 6.96 10.06
C THR A 58 -0.72 5.55 10.08
N ILE A 59 -0.21 5.11 8.95
CA ILE A 59 0.36 3.78 8.73
C ILE A 59 1.75 3.94 8.12
N ILE A 60 2.71 3.12 8.54
CA ILE A 60 4.00 3.00 7.87
C ILE A 60 4.04 1.65 7.15
N ASP A 61 4.22 1.69 5.83
CA ASP A 61 4.28 0.52 4.98
C ASP A 61 5.73 0.14 4.71
N ILE A 62 6.13 -1.03 5.18
CA ILE A 62 7.51 -1.52 5.16
C ILE A 62 7.62 -2.61 4.10
N GLY A 63 8.48 -2.40 3.10
CA GLY A 63 8.78 -3.38 2.07
C GLY A 63 10.27 -3.69 2.00
N ALA A 64 10.63 -4.97 1.95
CA ALA A 64 12.01 -5.43 1.74
C ALA A 64 12.26 -5.95 0.32
N GLN A 65 11.20 -6.06 -0.46
CA GLN A 65 11.20 -6.49 -1.86
C GLN A 65 11.06 -5.27 -2.77
N SER A 66 11.84 -5.22 -3.85
CA SER A 66 11.60 -4.22 -4.90
C SER A 66 10.46 -4.69 -5.80
N SER A 67 9.41 -3.88 -5.93
CA SER A 67 8.31 -4.10 -6.88
C SER A 67 8.52 -3.40 -8.23
N ARG A 68 9.71 -2.84 -8.48
CA ARG A 68 10.06 -2.22 -9.77
C ARG A 68 10.09 -3.28 -10.88
N PRO A 69 9.71 -2.92 -12.13
CA PRO A 69 9.82 -3.82 -13.26
C PRO A 69 11.24 -4.40 -13.38
N GLY A 70 11.34 -5.74 -13.52
CA GLY A 70 12.61 -6.44 -13.68
C GLY A 70 13.40 -6.68 -12.38
N ALA A 71 12.88 -6.30 -11.22
CA ALA A 71 13.56 -6.57 -9.96
C ALA A 71 13.62 -8.09 -9.68
N THR A 72 14.76 -8.52 -9.12
CA THR A 72 14.93 -9.90 -8.65
C THR A 72 14.10 -10.12 -7.40
N GLN A 73 13.28 -11.16 -7.42
CA GLN A 73 12.52 -11.57 -6.24
C GLN A 73 13.45 -12.18 -5.20
N ILE A 74 13.26 -11.81 -3.94
CA ILE A 74 13.91 -12.43 -2.80
C ILE A 74 12.98 -13.49 -2.18
N SER A 75 13.56 -14.51 -1.55
CA SER A 75 12.77 -15.52 -0.84
C SER A 75 12.13 -14.95 0.44
N SER A 76 11.01 -15.57 0.88
CA SER A 76 10.38 -15.25 2.16
C SER A 76 11.41 -15.25 3.32
N LYS A 77 12.36 -16.19 3.32
CA LYS A 77 13.41 -16.26 4.34
C LYS A 77 14.35 -15.05 4.34
N GLU A 78 14.70 -14.52 3.18
CA GLU A 78 15.52 -13.32 3.04
C GLU A 78 14.74 -12.08 3.42
N GLU A 79 13.46 -12.01 3.02
CA GLU A 79 12.55 -10.94 3.37
C GLU A 79 12.37 -10.85 4.90
N LEU A 80 12.12 -11.97 5.58
CA LEU A 80 11.99 -12.04 7.04
C LEU A 80 13.25 -11.57 7.79
N LYS A 81 14.44 -11.87 7.28
CA LYS A 81 15.69 -11.39 7.89
C LYS A 81 15.78 -9.86 7.90
N LYS A 82 15.19 -9.19 6.91
CA LYS A 82 15.16 -7.73 6.83
C LYS A 82 13.99 -7.14 7.64
N LEU A 83 12.80 -7.70 7.52
CA LEU A 83 11.57 -7.16 8.10
C LEU A 83 11.47 -7.31 9.62
N ILE A 84 11.70 -8.53 10.16
CA ILE A 84 11.49 -8.82 11.59
C ILE A 84 12.29 -7.88 12.52
N PRO A 85 13.59 -7.63 12.30
CA PRO A 85 14.36 -6.72 13.15
C PRO A 85 13.81 -5.27 13.10
N ILE A 86 13.34 -4.83 11.93
CA ILE A 86 12.85 -3.46 11.73
C ILE A 86 11.47 -3.28 12.36
N ILE A 87 10.55 -4.25 12.21
CA ILE A 87 9.25 -4.20 12.86
C ILE A 87 9.42 -4.08 14.38
N LYS A 88 10.27 -4.95 14.98
CA LYS A 88 10.57 -4.89 16.42
C LYS A 88 11.19 -3.56 16.83
N LEU A 89 12.14 -3.03 16.03
CA LEU A 89 12.79 -1.74 16.27
C LEU A 89 11.76 -0.61 16.29
N LEU A 90 10.87 -0.56 15.29
CA LEU A 90 9.87 0.50 15.18
C LEU A 90 8.79 0.39 16.27
N LYS A 91 8.30 -0.81 16.58
CA LYS A 91 7.35 -1.02 17.69
C LYS A 91 7.93 -0.64 19.06
N ASN A 92 9.22 -0.87 19.28
CA ASN A 92 9.90 -0.47 20.53
C ASN A 92 10.04 1.05 20.64
N ASN A 93 10.35 1.76 19.54
CA ASN A 93 10.51 3.21 19.54
C ASN A 93 9.16 3.96 19.47
N PHE A 94 8.17 3.36 18.81
CA PHE A 94 6.85 3.94 18.56
C PHE A 94 5.75 2.92 18.90
N PRO A 95 5.40 2.70 20.18
CA PRO A 95 4.50 1.63 20.60
C PRO A 95 3.10 1.66 19.96
N ASN A 96 2.66 2.84 19.54
CA ASN A 96 1.33 3.05 18.93
C ASN A 96 1.32 3.10 17.40
N ILE A 97 2.49 2.89 16.75
CA ILE A 97 2.59 2.90 15.29
C ILE A 97 1.74 1.79 14.69
N LEU A 98 1.06 2.09 13.59
CA LEU A 98 0.47 1.06 12.73
C LEU A 98 1.47 0.69 11.63
N ILE A 99 1.83 -0.59 11.56
CA ILE A 99 2.77 -1.12 10.57
C ILE A 99 2.02 -1.96 9.56
N SER A 100 2.18 -1.62 8.28
CA SER A 100 1.86 -2.46 7.14
C SER A 100 3.13 -3.14 6.64
N VAL A 101 3.03 -4.38 6.20
CA VAL A 101 4.12 -5.11 5.53
C VAL A 101 3.73 -5.39 4.08
N ASP A 102 4.55 -4.87 3.14
CA ASP A 102 4.44 -5.10 1.70
C ASP A 102 5.13 -6.44 1.38
N THR A 103 4.32 -7.48 1.20
CA THR A 103 4.77 -8.85 0.89
C THR A 103 3.69 -9.64 0.17
N PHE A 104 4.09 -10.51 -0.74
CA PHE A 104 3.23 -11.52 -1.38
C PHE A 104 3.50 -12.95 -0.87
N TRP A 105 4.37 -13.11 0.12
CA TRP A 105 4.65 -14.40 0.76
C TRP A 105 3.78 -14.60 1.99
N SER A 106 2.95 -15.64 2.00
CA SER A 106 2.08 -16.00 3.13
C SER A 106 2.86 -16.26 4.41
N ASN A 107 4.01 -16.93 4.31
CA ASN A 107 4.89 -17.18 5.45
C ASN A 107 5.48 -15.88 6.01
N THR A 108 5.85 -14.91 5.16
CA THR A 108 6.29 -13.58 5.62
C THR A 108 5.16 -12.85 6.33
N ALA A 109 3.95 -12.86 5.77
CA ALA A 109 2.77 -12.28 6.39
C ALA A 109 2.52 -12.84 7.80
N LYS A 110 2.56 -14.17 7.93
CA LYS A 110 2.36 -14.88 9.21
C LYS A 110 3.41 -14.49 10.26
N GLU A 111 4.67 -14.61 9.92
CA GLU A 111 5.78 -14.34 10.86
C GLU A 111 5.86 -12.86 11.25
N CYS A 112 5.58 -11.94 10.31
CA CYS A 112 5.54 -10.50 10.60
C CYS A 112 4.36 -10.14 11.51
N ALA A 113 3.20 -10.76 11.33
CA ALA A 113 2.04 -10.55 12.21
C ALA A 113 2.33 -10.96 13.67
N LEU A 114 3.09 -12.05 13.89
CA LEU A 114 3.49 -12.50 15.23
C LEU A 114 4.38 -11.50 15.98
N VAL A 115 5.07 -10.62 15.26
CA VAL A 115 5.94 -9.59 15.86
C VAL A 115 5.36 -8.19 15.86
N GLY A 116 4.08 -8.05 15.44
CA GLY A 116 3.32 -6.82 15.62
C GLY A 116 2.97 -6.05 14.35
N THR A 117 2.99 -6.69 13.18
CA THR A 117 2.40 -6.11 11.97
C THR A 117 0.89 -5.97 12.13
N ASP A 118 0.34 -4.85 11.68
CA ASP A 118 -1.08 -4.51 11.83
C ASP A 118 -1.86 -4.68 10.53
N VAL A 119 -1.19 -4.63 9.36
CA VAL A 119 -1.79 -4.71 8.01
C VAL A 119 -0.87 -5.52 7.10
N ILE A 120 -1.41 -6.36 6.24
CA ILE A 120 -0.65 -6.97 5.14
C ILE A 120 -1.03 -6.29 3.83
N ASN A 121 -0.02 -5.87 3.06
CA ASN A 121 -0.14 -5.25 1.75
C ASN A 121 0.44 -6.21 0.70
N ASP A 122 -0.43 -6.82 -0.11
CA ASP A 122 -0.05 -7.82 -1.10
C ASP A 122 -0.32 -7.31 -2.53
N ILE A 123 0.76 -7.08 -3.27
CA ILE A 123 0.70 -6.61 -4.67
C ILE A 123 0.10 -7.63 -5.64
N SER A 124 -0.13 -8.87 -5.20
CA SER A 124 -0.60 -9.98 -6.05
C SER A 124 -2.01 -10.46 -5.72
N ALA A 125 -2.63 -9.96 -4.64
CA ALA A 125 -3.93 -10.46 -4.17
C ALA A 125 -4.00 -12.00 -4.09
N GLY A 126 -2.96 -12.61 -3.51
CA GLY A 126 -2.84 -14.06 -3.32
C GLY A 126 -2.46 -14.86 -4.58
N GLU A 127 -2.19 -14.23 -5.73
CA GLU A 127 -1.87 -14.96 -6.96
C GLU A 127 -0.45 -15.54 -6.96
N MET A 128 0.49 -14.89 -6.29
CA MET A 128 1.89 -15.34 -6.19
C MET A 128 2.10 -16.40 -5.11
N ASP A 129 1.23 -16.46 -4.10
CA ASP A 129 1.26 -17.48 -3.05
C ASP A 129 -0.18 -17.85 -2.64
N LYS A 130 -0.61 -19.05 -3.02
CA LYS A 130 -1.98 -19.52 -2.82
C LYS A 130 -2.36 -19.72 -1.35
N GLU A 131 -1.36 -19.83 -0.46
CA GLU A 131 -1.58 -19.91 0.99
C GLU A 131 -1.87 -18.52 1.61
N MET A 132 -1.74 -17.43 0.84
CA MET A 132 -1.96 -16.08 1.36
C MET A 132 -3.38 -15.91 1.92
N PHE A 133 -4.42 -16.26 1.17
CA PHE A 133 -5.80 -16.08 1.63
C PHE A 133 -6.14 -16.91 2.87
N PRO A 134 -5.83 -18.23 2.95
CA PRO A 134 -5.96 -19.00 4.20
C PRO A 134 -5.25 -18.35 5.40
N ILE A 135 -4.01 -17.91 5.22
CA ILE A 135 -3.22 -17.27 6.28
C ILE A 135 -3.84 -15.92 6.70
N ILE A 136 -4.29 -15.09 5.77
CA ILE A 136 -4.94 -13.81 6.08
C ILE A 136 -6.24 -14.03 6.86
N ALA A 137 -7.02 -15.06 6.50
CA ALA A 137 -8.23 -15.42 7.25
C ALA A 137 -7.89 -15.88 8.69
N GLU A 138 -6.82 -16.67 8.88
CA GLU A 138 -6.32 -17.07 10.21
C GLU A 138 -5.86 -15.86 11.03
N LEU A 139 -5.06 -14.95 10.45
CA LEU A 139 -4.52 -13.78 11.11
C LEU A 139 -5.59 -12.76 11.50
N ASN A 140 -6.63 -12.65 10.69
CA ASN A 140 -7.77 -11.75 10.91
C ASN A 140 -7.37 -10.27 11.12
N ILE A 141 -6.29 -9.81 10.45
CA ILE A 141 -5.84 -8.42 10.38
C ILE A 141 -6.19 -7.82 9.01
N PRO A 142 -6.31 -6.49 8.84
CA PRO A 142 -6.57 -5.85 7.56
C PRO A 142 -5.62 -6.32 6.45
N TYR A 143 -6.19 -6.53 5.27
CA TYR A 143 -5.47 -7.00 4.10
C TYR A 143 -5.72 -6.08 2.91
N ILE A 144 -4.64 -5.56 2.32
CA ILE A 144 -4.67 -4.79 1.09
C ILE A 144 -4.37 -5.76 -0.05
N MET A 145 -5.31 -5.90 -0.96
CA MET A 145 -5.12 -6.67 -2.17
C MET A 145 -5.04 -5.75 -3.38
N MET A 146 -3.95 -5.87 -4.15
CA MET A 146 -3.72 -5.05 -5.32
C MET A 146 -3.98 -5.83 -6.61
N HIS A 147 -4.59 -5.15 -7.60
CA HIS A 147 -4.73 -5.67 -8.94
C HIS A 147 -3.46 -5.44 -9.77
N MET A 148 -2.91 -6.53 -10.30
CA MET A 148 -1.80 -6.52 -11.26
C MET A 148 -2.12 -7.46 -12.42
N LYS A 149 -1.89 -7.04 -13.67
CA LYS A 149 -1.97 -7.93 -14.83
C LYS A 149 -0.58 -8.47 -15.15
N GLY A 150 -0.41 -9.80 -15.09
CA GLY A 150 0.90 -10.44 -15.17
C GLY A 150 1.62 -10.47 -13.82
N ASN A 151 2.95 -10.40 -13.85
CA ASN A 151 3.81 -10.36 -12.65
C ASN A 151 4.85 -9.23 -12.78
N PRO A 152 5.60 -8.88 -11.73
CA PRO A 152 6.56 -7.78 -11.79
C PRO A 152 7.61 -7.87 -12.91
N GLN A 153 7.88 -9.07 -13.41
CA GLN A 153 8.86 -9.30 -14.48
C GLN A 153 8.29 -9.03 -15.88
N ASN A 154 6.98 -9.28 -16.11
CA ASN A 154 6.36 -9.19 -17.43
C ASN A 154 5.18 -8.22 -17.54
N MET A 155 4.72 -7.63 -16.45
CA MET A 155 3.52 -6.79 -16.36
C MET A 155 3.53 -5.56 -17.31
N GLN A 156 4.69 -5.14 -17.80
CA GLN A 156 4.82 -4.00 -18.73
C GLN A 156 4.74 -4.41 -20.21
N ASN A 157 4.65 -5.71 -20.49
CA ASN A 157 4.63 -6.22 -21.87
C ASN A 157 3.21 -6.13 -22.44
N HIS A 158 2.88 -4.98 -23.06
CA HIS A 158 1.63 -4.73 -23.78
C HIS A 158 0.36 -5.14 -23.02
N PRO A 159 0.09 -4.54 -21.85
CA PRO A 159 -1.14 -4.87 -21.11
C PRO A 159 -2.36 -4.37 -21.90
N GLU A 160 -3.25 -5.29 -22.26
CA GLU A 160 -4.48 -5.02 -23.01
C GLU A 160 -5.70 -5.19 -22.10
N TYR A 161 -6.67 -4.29 -22.21
CA TYR A 161 -7.98 -4.34 -21.55
C TYR A 161 -9.05 -3.90 -22.53
N ASN A 162 -10.20 -4.55 -22.54
CA ASN A 162 -11.37 -4.07 -23.28
C ASN A 162 -11.99 -2.88 -22.56
N ASN A 163 -12.25 -3.03 -21.26
CA ASN A 163 -12.62 -1.96 -20.34
C ASN A 163 -11.90 -2.18 -19.01
N ILE A 164 -10.89 -1.38 -18.74
CA ILE A 164 -10.05 -1.60 -17.56
C ILE A 164 -10.82 -1.45 -16.25
N VAL A 165 -11.78 -0.52 -16.16
CA VAL A 165 -12.56 -0.29 -14.94
C VAL A 165 -13.43 -1.52 -14.63
N ASP A 166 -14.11 -2.05 -15.63
CA ASP A 166 -14.98 -3.23 -15.47
C ASP A 166 -14.17 -4.50 -15.18
N GLU A 167 -13.03 -4.68 -15.86
CA GLU A 167 -12.17 -5.85 -15.64
C GLU A 167 -11.57 -5.86 -14.24
N VAL A 168 -11.06 -4.71 -13.76
CA VAL A 168 -10.52 -4.56 -12.41
C VAL A 168 -11.62 -4.69 -11.36
N SER A 169 -12.83 -4.17 -11.63
CA SER A 169 -13.99 -4.34 -10.76
C SER A 169 -14.39 -5.81 -10.60
N THR A 170 -14.47 -6.53 -11.72
CA THR A 170 -14.77 -7.96 -11.74
C THR A 170 -13.71 -8.77 -11.00
N TYR A 171 -12.44 -8.45 -11.22
CA TYR A 171 -11.31 -9.07 -10.50
C TYR A 171 -11.50 -8.97 -8.99
N PHE A 172 -11.73 -7.74 -8.48
CA PHE A 172 -11.94 -7.56 -7.05
C PHE A 172 -13.20 -8.24 -6.52
N SER A 173 -14.31 -8.23 -7.28
CA SER A 173 -15.52 -8.93 -6.87
C SER A 173 -15.25 -10.42 -6.62
N ASN A 174 -14.52 -11.08 -7.53
CA ASN A 174 -14.18 -12.49 -7.39
C ASN A 174 -13.25 -12.74 -6.19
N LYS A 175 -12.22 -11.90 -6.00
CA LYS A 175 -11.28 -12.02 -4.85
C LYS A 175 -11.94 -11.76 -3.50
N ILE A 176 -12.88 -10.81 -3.44
CA ILE A 176 -13.69 -10.55 -2.24
C ILE A 176 -14.56 -11.77 -1.92
N GLU A 177 -15.17 -12.41 -2.92
CA GLU A 177 -15.97 -13.63 -2.72
C GLU A 177 -15.11 -14.78 -2.19
N GLU A 178 -13.91 -15.01 -2.76
CA GLU A 178 -12.96 -16.02 -2.26
C GLU A 178 -12.63 -15.80 -0.77
N LEU A 179 -12.34 -14.57 -0.35
CA LEU A 179 -12.04 -14.24 1.05
C LEU A 179 -13.27 -14.33 1.96
N ASN A 180 -14.45 -13.95 1.47
CA ASN A 180 -15.71 -14.08 2.22
C ASN A 180 -16.07 -15.55 2.50
N ILE A 181 -15.80 -16.46 1.57
CA ILE A 181 -15.96 -17.92 1.76
C ILE A 181 -15.09 -18.41 2.93
N LEU A 182 -13.89 -17.83 3.12
CA LEU A 182 -13.01 -18.10 4.25
C LEU A 182 -13.40 -17.36 5.54
N GLY A 183 -14.52 -16.62 5.54
CA GLY A 183 -15.01 -15.85 6.69
C GLY A 183 -14.24 -14.53 6.93
N PHE A 184 -13.47 -14.03 5.94
CA PHE A 184 -12.67 -12.83 6.07
C PHE A 184 -13.28 -11.65 5.30
N ASN A 185 -13.34 -10.47 5.94
CA ASN A 185 -13.98 -9.27 5.38
C ASN A 185 -13.23 -7.94 5.62
N LYS A 186 -12.02 -7.97 6.19
CA LYS A 186 -11.23 -6.75 6.45
C LYS A 186 -10.37 -6.38 5.25
N ILE A 187 -11.00 -6.18 4.12
CA ILE A 187 -10.39 -6.04 2.81
C ILE A 187 -10.28 -4.57 2.44
N ILE A 188 -9.11 -4.19 1.91
CA ILE A 188 -8.81 -2.92 1.26
C ILE A 188 -8.40 -3.25 -0.17
N ILE A 189 -8.89 -2.51 -1.14
CA ILE A 189 -8.55 -2.71 -2.55
C ILE A 189 -7.58 -1.64 -3.05
N ASP A 190 -6.56 -2.03 -3.82
CA ASP A 190 -5.66 -1.14 -4.55
C ASP A 190 -5.76 -1.44 -6.05
N PRO A 191 -6.27 -0.53 -6.88
CA PRO A 191 -6.36 -0.72 -8.32
C PRO A 191 -5.02 -0.97 -9.03
N GLY A 192 -3.89 -0.75 -8.35
CA GLY A 192 -2.55 -1.08 -8.83
C GLY A 192 -2.06 -0.17 -9.93
N PHE A 193 -1.98 1.13 -9.67
CA PHE A 193 -1.41 2.10 -10.59
C PHE A 193 0.02 1.72 -10.99
N GLY A 194 0.29 1.65 -12.31
CA GLY A 194 1.62 1.30 -12.84
C GLY A 194 1.92 -0.20 -12.91
N PHE A 195 1.01 -1.07 -12.44
CA PHE A 195 1.17 -2.52 -12.48
C PHE A 195 0.33 -3.13 -13.60
N GLY A 196 0.96 -3.51 -14.71
CA GLY A 196 0.28 -4.07 -15.88
C GLY A 196 -0.74 -3.11 -16.51
N LYS A 197 -0.39 -1.82 -16.65
CA LYS A 197 -1.26 -0.76 -17.14
C LYS A 197 -0.49 0.25 -17.98
N THR A 198 -1.09 0.68 -19.10
CA THR A 198 -0.57 1.80 -19.92
C THR A 198 -0.77 3.13 -19.18
N LEU A 199 -0.25 4.21 -19.76
CA LEU A 199 -0.48 5.56 -19.24
C LEU A 199 -1.97 5.89 -19.20
N GLU A 200 -2.67 5.62 -20.29
CA GLU A 200 -4.10 5.86 -20.46
C GLU A 200 -4.92 5.03 -19.45
N HIS A 201 -4.60 3.75 -19.30
CA HIS A 201 -5.24 2.86 -18.33
C HIS A 201 -5.15 3.39 -16.90
N ASN A 202 -4.00 3.94 -16.50
CA ASN A 202 -3.86 4.53 -15.18
C ASN A 202 -4.78 5.75 -14.98
N TYR A 203 -4.89 6.64 -15.99
CA TYR A 203 -5.77 7.79 -15.87
C TYR A 203 -7.25 7.43 -16.01
N GLN A 204 -7.60 6.40 -16.79
CA GLN A 204 -8.97 5.87 -16.82
C GLN A 204 -9.40 5.38 -15.43
N ILE A 205 -8.56 4.61 -14.72
CA ILE A 205 -8.84 4.19 -13.34
C ILE A 205 -8.92 5.38 -12.40
N LEU A 206 -7.97 6.32 -12.47
CA LEU A 206 -7.93 7.47 -11.57
C LEU A 206 -9.20 8.33 -11.68
N ASN A 207 -9.71 8.51 -12.89
CA ASN A 207 -10.93 9.27 -13.15
C ASN A 207 -12.21 8.53 -12.73
N ASN A 208 -12.16 7.20 -12.60
CA ASN A 208 -13.33 6.36 -12.32
C ASN A 208 -13.14 5.54 -11.01
N LEU A 209 -12.39 6.03 -10.03
CA LEU A 209 -12.21 5.34 -8.75
C LEU A 209 -13.54 5.11 -8.00
N ASP A 210 -14.50 6.00 -8.18
CA ASP A 210 -15.82 5.90 -7.59
C ASP A 210 -16.63 4.71 -8.12
N ALA A 211 -16.30 4.19 -9.31
CA ALA A 211 -16.88 2.95 -9.82
C ALA A 211 -16.62 1.74 -8.90
N PHE A 212 -15.54 1.76 -8.10
CA PHE A 212 -15.24 0.67 -7.15
C PHE A 212 -16.01 0.75 -5.83
N LYS A 213 -16.73 1.84 -5.55
CA LYS A 213 -17.46 2.02 -4.27
C LYS A 213 -18.52 0.97 -4.00
N TYR A 214 -19.10 0.36 -5.05
CA TYR A 214 -20.09 -0.70 -4.88
C TYR A 214 -19.54 -1.95 -4.18
N LEU A 215 -18.22 -2.15 -4.23
CA LEU A 215 -17.50 -3.24 -3.55
C LEU A 215 -17.49 -3.09 -2.02
N LYS A 216 -17.84 -1.89 -1.51
CA LYS A 216 -17.90 -1.56 -0.08
C LYS A 216 -16.60 -1.80 0.68
N CYS A 217 -15.47 -1.74 -0.01
CA CYS A 217 -14.11 -1.81 0.55
C CYS A 217 -13.47 -0.43 0.48
N PRO A 218 -12.64 -0.04 1.47
CA PRO A 218 -11.77 1.12 1.33
C PRO A 218 -10.87 1.00 0.11
N ILE A 219 -10.62 2.13 -0.58
CA ILE A 219 -9.78 2.20 -1.76
C ILE A 219 -8.45 2.83 -1.38
N LEU A 220 -7.36 2.08 -1.58
CA LEU A 220 -6.01 2.60 -1.50
C LEU A 220 -5.54 3.04 -2.89
N THR A 221 -4.81 4.15 -2.93
CA THR A 221 -4.16 4.62 -4.15
C THR A 221 -2.68 4.90 -3.92
N GLY A 222 -1.83 4.34 -4.77
CA GLY A 222 -0.39 4.54 -4.75
C GLY A 222 0.11 5.13 -6.07
N THR A 223 -0.08 6.44 -6.30
CA THR A 223 0.40 7.13 -7.52
C THR A 223 1.75 7.81 -7.32
N SER A 224 2.20 7.95 -6.05
CA SER A 224 3.37 8.75 -5.66
C SER A 224 4.62 8.44 -6.47
N ARG A 225 5.12 9.45 -7.18
CA ARG A 225 6.35 9.43 -8.00
C ARG A 225 6.39 8.33 -9.06
N LYS A 226 5.22 7.81 -9.49
CA LYS A 226 5.12 6.74 -10.49
C LYS A 226 5.26 7.26 -11.93
N SER A 227 5.56 6.32 -12.84
CA SER A 227 5.81 6.60 -14.25
C SER A 227 4.62 7.25 -14.95
N MET A 228 3.40 7.02 -14.52
CA MET A 228 2.22 7.69 -15.04
C MET A 228 2.27 9.22 -14.88
N ILE A 229 3.02 9.72 -13.87
CA ILE A 229 3.19 11.16 -13.62
C ILE A 229 4.40 11.66 -14.40
N TYR A 230 5.60 11.12 -14.12
CA TYR A 230 6.83 11.70 -14.65
C TYR A 230 6.98 11.53 -16.18
N LYS A 231 6.41 10.46 -16.77
CA LYS A 231 6.40 10.31 -18.24
C LYS A 231 5.46 11.29 -18.91
N LEU A 232 4.27 11.56 -18.32
CA LEU A 232 3.32 12.55 -18.85
C LEU A 232 3.87 13.97 -18.79
N LEU A 233 4.63 14.29 -17.72
CA LEU A 233 5.19 15.62 -17.49
C LEU A 233 6.60 15.79 -18.06
N ASP A 234 7.12 14.80 -18.77
CA ASP A 234 8.50 14.78 -19.32
C ASP A 234 9.54 15.14 -18.24
N THR A 235 9.49 14.47 -17.09
CA THR A 235 10.36 14.73 -15.95
C THR A 235 10.87 13.42 -15.32
N THR A 236 11.41 13.49 -14.11
CA THR A 236 11.93 12.34 -13.35
C THR A 236 11.06 12.05 -12.14
N ALA A 237 11.22 10.86 -11.54
CA ALA A 237 10.55 10.49 -10.30
C ALA A 237 10.85 11.47 -9.15
N ASP A 238 12.08 11.99 -9.07
CA ASP A 238 12.49 12.95 -8.02
C ASP A 238 11.77 14.29 -8.17
N ASN A 239 11.49 14.71 -9.40
CA ASN A 239 10.80 15.95 -9.72
C ASN A 239 9.26 15.80 -9.85
N ALA A 240 8.71 14.62 -9.53
CA ALA A 240 7.30 14.31 -9.70
C ALA A 240 6.40 14.73 -8.52
N LEU A 241 6.90 15.50 -7.55
CA LEU A 241 6.16 15.88 -6.35
C LEU A 241 4.87 16.64 -6.69
N ASN A 242 4.94 17.67 -7.53
CA ASN A 242 3.77 18.44 -7.90
C ASN A 242 2.71 17.58 -8.62
N GLY A 243 3.12 16.73 -9.57
CA GLY A 243 2.22 15.79 -10.23
C GLY A 243 1.63 14.74 -9.28
N THR A 244 2.41 14.30 -8.27
CA THR A 244 1.92 13.44 -7.20
C THR A 244 0.82 14.13 -6.40
N THR A 245 1.00 15.40 -6.03
CA THR A 245 0.00 16.19 -5.30
C THR A 245 -1.30 16.31 -6.10
N ILE A 246 -1.19 16.57 -7.41
CA ILE A 246 -2.35 16.65 -8.33
C ILE A 246 -3.08 15.29 -8.37
N THR A 247 -2.38 14.19 -8.61
CA THR A 247 -3.00 12.86 -8.71
C THR A 247 -3.57 12.38 -7.38
N ASN A 248 -2.96 12.70 -6.25
CA ASN A 248 -3.52 12.44 -4.92
C ASN A 248 -4.83 13.23 -4.69
N THR A 249 -4.87 14.50 -5.11
CA THR A 249 -6.10 15.31 -5.02
C THR A 249 -7.21 14.71 -5.88
N MET A 250 -6.92 14.32 -7.13
CA MET A 250 -7.88 13.63 -8.00
C MET A 250 -8.39 12.34 -7.38
N ALA A 251 -7.49 11.52 -6.81
CA ALA A 251 -7.84 10.28 -6.14
C ALA A 251 -8.81 10.51 -4.97
N LEU A 252 -8.52 11.50 -4.10
CA LEU A 252 -9.38 11.86 -2.97
C LEU A 252 -10.76 12.34 -3.40
N LEU A 253 -10.84 13.15 -4.45
CA LEU A 253 -12.11 13.62 -5.00
C LEU A 253 -12.94 12.47 -5.57
N ASN A 254 -12.28 11.48 -6.16
CA ASN A 254 -12.90 10.29 -6.74
C ASN A 254 -13.09 9.13 -5.75
N GLY A 255 -12.79 9.32 -4.46
CA GLY A 255 -13.21 8.38 -3.41
C GLY A 255 -12.11 7.51 -2.82
N ALA A 256 -10.83 7.82 -3.05
CA ALA A 256 -9.74 7.18 -2.32
C ALA A 256 -9.86 7.42 -0.80
N ASN A 257 -9.61 6.37 -0.02
CA ASN A 257 -9.64 6.38 1.44
C ASN A 257 -8.22 6.34 2.03
N ILE A 258 -7.25 5.81 1.28
CA ILE A 258 -5.86 5.67 1.72
C ILE A 258 -4.95 6.16 0.60
N LEU A 259 -4.03 7.07 0.92
CA LEU A 259 -2.96 7.48 0.02
C LEU A 259 -1.65 6.86 0.46
N ARG A 260 -1.06 5.99 -0.40
CA ARG A 260 0.27 5.40 -0.17
C ARG A 260 1.33 6.27 -0.84
N VAL A 261 2.19 6.93 -0.05
CA VAL A 261 3.03 8.03 -0.52
C VAL A 261 4.44 8.04 0.05
N HIS A 262 5.37 8.69 -0.68
CA HIS A 262 6.71 9.04 -0.19
C HIS A 262 6.71 10.38 0.55
N ASP A 263 5.83 11.31 0.16
CA ASP A 263 5.80 12.72 0.59
C ASP A 263 4.55 12.95 1.46
N VAL A 264 4.66 12.59 2.75
CA VAL A 264 3.53 12.55 3.70
C VAL A 264 2.94 13.94 3.90
N LYS A 265 3.76 14.95 4.15
CA LYS A 265 3.31 16.32 4.42
C LYS A 265 2.41 16.86 3.30
N GLN A 266 2.83 16.72 2.03
CA GLN A 266 2.05 17.19 0.88
C GLN A 266 0.76 16.40 0.69
N ALA A 267 0.77 15.10 1.00
CA ALA A 267 -0.44 14.29 0.95
C ALA A 267 -1.44 14.65 2.05
N ILE A 268 -0.98 15.03 3.24
CA ILE A 268 -1.83 15.59 4.31
C ILE A 268 -2.47 16.92 3.86
N ASP A 269 -1.73 17.77 3.16
CA ASP A 269 -2.29 19.01 2.63
C ASP A 269 -3.40 18.74 1.60
N CYS A 270 -3.25 17.72 0.73
CA CYS A 270 -4.32 17.28 -0.16
C CYS A 270 -5.59 16.85 0.61
N ILE A 271 -5.43 16.06 1.69
CA ILE A 271 -6.56 15.62 2.53
C ILE A 271 -7.26 16.84 3.15
N LYS A 272 -6.51 17.76 3.78
CA LYS A 272 -7.08 18.94 4.42
C LYS A 272 -7.89 19.79 3.44
N ILE A 273 -7.33 20.06 2.25
CA ILE A 273 -7.99 20.89 1.23
C ILE A 273 -9.25 20.19 0.71
N THR A 274 -9.17 18.91 0.35
CA THR A 274 -10.31 18.17 -0.20
C THR A 274 -11.41 17.95 0.82
N THR A 275 -11.07 17.67 2.09
CA THR A 275 -12.05 17.54 3.18
C THR A 275 -12.74 18.87 3.44
N PHE A 276 -11.99 19.98 3.52
CA PHE A 276 -12.57 21.30 3.70
C PHE A 276 -13.52 21.66 2.55
N ALA A 277 -13.12 21.44 1.30
CA ALA A 277 -13.96 21.69 0.13
C ALA A 277 -15.27 20.87 0.20
N LYS A 278 -15.20 19.56 0.50
CA LYS A 278 -16.38 18.69 0.60
C LYS A 278 -17.36 19.09 1.71
N ASN A 279 -16.86 19.65 2.81
CA ASN A 279 -17.69 20.04 3.96
C ASN A 279 -18.33 21.42 3.81
N ASN A 280 -17.95 22.21 2.80
CA ASN A 280 -18.42 23.59 2.56
C ASN A 280 -19.04 23.79 1.18
N CYS A 281 -19.45 22.71 0.50
CA CYS A 281 -20.17 22.75 -0.77
C CYS A 281 -21.65 22.43 -0.60
#